data_86c450c8cc01af3564c2d8c6416c576c
#
_entry.id   86c450c8cc01af3564c2d8c6416c576c
#
_cell.length_a   1.000
_cell.length_b   1.000
_cell.length_c   1.000
_cell.angle_alpha   90.00
_cell.angle_beta   90.00
_cell.angle_gamma   90.00
#
_symmetry.space_group_name_H-M   'P 1'
#
loop_
_entity.id
_entity.type
_entity.pdbx_description
1 polymer ?
#
loop_
_entity_poly.entity_id
_entity_poly.type
_entity_poly.pdbx_seq_one_letter_code
_entity_poly.pdbx_strand_id
1 'polypeptide(L)'
;MSTAPAPVAGLRWRPITAQDLTDWHGLVQAIEAADDPAERYTREDLHDELLDGSWKDPARDSTLGIDDDGVPRAFGHVQVLPGDVRTVRAFCWGGVHPQWRGRGVGRELLAWQERLGREKIAAARPTGPGRVLVNVDDGHTATERLLDRAGFRRLRVYLELTRPLDVDVPAPSLREGLRLVPYEPSLSEAVRLAHNEAFADHWGSEPRDRENWERQSVGGRYFRPTWSFVVLDGEEVAGYSLTSAYEQDWAAQGYSAGWTDLLGVRRPWRRAGVGTALLAATMRALREDGIERADLGVDVENPNRALDLYTGLGYRESRRSLAYGKDV
;
A
#
# COMPACT_ATOMS: atom_id res chain seq x y z
N MET A 1 -2.06 -25.96 16.83
CA MET A 1 -3.29 -25.14 16.93
C MET A 1 -3.96 -25.15 15.56
N SER A 2 -5.28 -24.89 15.46
CA SER A 2 -6.00 -24.94 14.17
C SER A 2 -5.43 -23.92 13.20
N THR A 3 -5.04 -24.36 12.01
CA THR A 3 -4.50 -23.52 10.92
C THR A 3 -5.60 -22.75 10.15
N ALA A 4 -6.85 -22.89 10.54
CA ALA A 4 -8.00 -22.30 9.88
C ALA A 4 -8.90 -21.53 10.88
N PRO A 5 -9.78 -20.61 10.41
CA PRO A 5 -10.84 -20.00 11.21
C PRO A 5 -11.75 -21.07 11.84
N ALA A 6 -12.45 -20.68 12.92
CA ALA A 6 -13.44 -21.56 13.50
C ALA A 6 -14.61 -21.77 12.50
N PRO A 7 -15.28 -22.95 12.54
CA PRO A 7 -16.44 -23.19 11.70
C PRO A 7 -17.53 -22.14 11.95
N VAL A 8 -18.05 -21.54 10.90
CA VAL A 8 -19.08 -20.50 10.99
C VAL A 8 -19.97 -20.50 9.76
N ALA A 9 -21.25 -20.32 9.94
CA ALA A 9 -22.24 -20.13 8.87
C ALA A 9 -22.22 -21.23 7.77
N GLY A 10 -21.81 -22.45 8.10
CA GLY A 10 -21.71 -23.55 7.14
C GLY A 10 -20.47 -23.47 6.22
N LEU A 11 -19.56 -22.52 6.40
CA LEU A 11 -18.35 -22.44 5.59
C LEU A 11 -17.32 -23.50 6.01
N ARG A 12 -16.72 -24.13 4.98
CA ARG A 12 -15.54 -24.97 5.12
C ARG A 12 -14.31 -24.14 4.76
N TRP A 13 -13.30 -24.18 5.62
CA TRP A 13 -12.07 -23.39 5.44
C TRP A 13 -10.92 -24.25 4.94
N ARG A 14 -10.19 -23.75 3.96
CA ARG A 14 -8.94 -24.33 3.48
C ARG A 14 -7.99 -23.24 2.99
N PRO A 15 -6.69 -23.50 2.86
CA PRO A 15 -5.76 -22.57 2.20
C PRO A 15 -6.18 -22.23 0.78
N ILE A 16 -5.79 -21.03 0.33
CA ILE A 16 -5.90 -20.62 -1.08
C ILE A 16 -4.77 -21.30 -1.86
N THR A 17 -5.07 -21.73 -3.07
CA THR A 17 -4.10 -22.32 -4.00
C THR A 17 -4.11 -21.56 -5.33
N ALA A 18 -3.10 -21.80 -6.17
CA ALA A 18 -3.06 -21.20 -7.50
C ALA A 18 -4.27 -21.59 -8.39
N GLN A 19 -4.91 -22.71 -8.09
CA GLN A 19 -6.12 -23.16 -8.82
C GLN A 19 -7.36 -22.34 -8.47
N ASP A 20 -7.35 -21.67 -7.33
CA ASP A 20 -8.46 -20.85 -6.85
C ASP A 20 -8.47 -19.42 -7.40
N LEU A 21 -7.43 -19.00 -8.11
CA LEU A 21 -7.24 -17.60 -8.52
C LEU A 21 -8.44 -17.00 -9.25
N THR A 22 -9.12 -17.77 -10.10
CA THR A 22 -10.29 -17.28 -10.85
C THR A 22 -11.49 -17.06 -9.91
N ASP A 23 -11.79 -18.03 -9.03
CA ASP A 23 -12.93 -17.95 -8.13
C ASP A 23 -12.66 -16.96 -6.99
N TRP A 24 -11.43 -16.89 -6.50
CA TRP A 24 -11.01 -15.88 -5.53
C TRP A 24 -11.10 -14.47 -6.12
N HIS A 25 -10.65 -14.26 -7.37
CA HIS A 25 -10.82 -12.98 -8.05
C HIS A 25 -12.30 -12.61 -8.20
N GLY A 26 -13.17 -13.56 -8.56
CA GLY A 26 -14.60 -13.33 -8.61
C GLY A 26 -15.21 -12.92 -7.26
N LEU A 27 -14.71 -13.50 -6.15
CA LEU A 27 -15.09 -13.07 -4.79
C LEU A 27 -14.61 -11.66 -4.48
N VAL A 28 -13.36 -11.31 -4.82
CA VAL A 28 -12.79 -9.97 -4.63
C VAL A 28 -13.60 -8.95 -5.42
N GLN A 29 -13.91 -9.21 -6.68
CA GLN A 29 -14.76 -8.33 -7.51
C GLN A 29 -16.16 -8.13 -6.93
N ALA A 30 -16.78 -9.17 -6.35
CA ALA A 30 -18.08 -9.03 -5.70
C ALA A 30 -18.02 -8.14 -4.44
N ILE A 31 -16.91 -8.17 -3.72
CA ILE A 31 -16.65 -7.31 -2.57
C ILE A 31 -16.40 -5.87 -3.04
N GLU A 32 -15.54 -5.68 -4.04
CA GLU A 32 -15.23 -4.38 -4.64
C GLU A 32 -16.48 -3.69 -5.20
N ALA A 33 -17.35 -4.43 -5.87
CA ALA A 33 -18.61 -3.90 -6.38
C ALA A 33 -19.58 -3.41 -5.30
N ALA A 34 -19.48 -3.97 -4.09
CA ALA A 34 -20.34 -3.59 -2.98
C ALA A 34 -19.73 -2.50 -2.09
N ASP A 35 -18.41 -2.44 -1.99
CA ASP A 35 -17.69 -1.59 -1.02
C ASP A 35 -17.03 -0.39 -1.70
N ASP A 36 -16.86 -0.42 -3.02
CA ASP A 36 -16.19 0.61 -3.82
C ASP A 36 -14.84 1.07 -3.22
N PRO A 37 -13.88 0.15 -2.96
CA PRO A 37 -12.58 0.52 -2.42
C PRO A 37 -11.77 1.37 -3.41
N ALA A 38 -10.72 2.02 -2.91
CA ALA A 38 -9.81 2.80 -3.75
C ALA A 38 -9.04 1.93 -4.75
N GLU A 39 -8.58 0.78 -4.28
CA GLU A 39 -7.76 -0.16 -5.05
C GLU A 39 -8.61 -1.29 -5.64
N ARG A 40 -8.29 -1.69 -6.87
CA ARG A 40 -8.85 -2.85 -7.56
C ARG A 40 -7.76 -3.89 -7.79
N TYR A 41 -8.13 -5.16 -7.68
CA TYR A 41 -7.18 -6.25 -7.81
C TYR A 41 -7.43 -7.03 -9.10
N THR A 42 -6.39 -7.14 -9.93
CA THR A 42 -6.38 -8.07 -11.07
C THR A 42 -6.09 -9.50 -10.59
N ARG A 43 -6.27 -10.48 -11.46
CA ARG A 43 -5.85 -11.87 -11.16
C ARG A 43 -4.34 -11.99 -10.95
N GLU A 44 -3.59 -11.18 -11.69
CA GLU A 44 -2.14 -11.11 -11.61
C GLU A 44 -1.70 -10.53 -10.25
N ASP A 45 -2.42 -9.53 -9.74
CA ASP A 45 -2.15 -8.98 -8.40
C ASP A 45 -2.41 -10.04 -7.32
N LEU A 46 -3.52 -10.75 -7.42
CA LEU A 46 -3.84 -11.85 -6.49
C LEU A 46 -2.83 -12.99 -6.58
N HIS A 47 -2.33 -13.30 -7.77
CA HIS A 47 -1.26 -14.28 -7.94
C HIS A 47 0.01 -13.83 -7.22
N ASP A 48 0.45 -12.58 -7.45
CA ASP A 48 1.65 -12.03 -6.82
C ASP A 48 1.47 -11.91 -5.31
N GLU A 49 0.28 -11.49 -4.86
CA GLU A 49 -0.05 -11.41 -3.44
C GLU A 49 0.06 -12.77 -2.75
N LEU A 50 -0.31 -13.83 -3.43
CA LEU A 50 -0.27 -15.20 -2.89
C LEU A 50 1.11 -15.86 -3.02
N LEU A 51 1.80 -15.72 -4.15
CA LEU A 51 2.91 -16.59 -4.57
C LEU A 51 4.24 -15.84 -4.78
N ASP A 52 4.23 -14.53 -5.00
CA ASP A 52 5.47 -13.81 -5.28
C ASP A 52 6.27 -13.55 -3.99
N GLY A 53 7.42 -14.21 -3.91
CA GLY A 53 8.34 -14.12 -2.78
C GLY A 53 8.55 -15.44 -2.06
N SER A 54 9.81 -15.84 -1.92
CA SER A 54 10.25 -17.11 -1.28
C SER A 54 9.87 -17.23 0.21
N TRP A 55 9.46 -16.14 0.83
CA TRP A 55 9.05 -16.05 2.23
C TRP A 55 7.56 -16.30 2.47
N LYS A 56 6.76 -16.41 1.41
CA LYS A 56 5.32 -16.68 1.47
C LYS A 56 5.06 -18.20 1.55
N ASP A 57 4.11 -18.57 2.39
CA ASP A 57 3.59 -19.92 2.53
C ASP A 57 2.05 -19.87 2.43
N PRO A 58 1.48 -19.93 1.22
CA PRO A 58 0.02 -19.85 1.04
C PRO A 58 -0.75 -20.88 1.85
N ALA A 59 -0.17 -22.07 2.05
CA ALA A 59 -0.82 -23.15 2.82
C ALA A 59 -1.01 -22.77 4.29
N ARG A 60 -0.17 -21.91 4.82
CA ARG A 60 -0.22 -21.42 6.20
C ARG A 60 -0.81 -20.02 6.32
N ASP A 61 -0.50 -19.16 5.35
CA ASP A 61 -0.69 -17.72 5.42
C ASP A 61 -2.04 -17.24 4.86
N SER A 62 -2.79 -18.15 4.21
CA SER A 62 -4.08 -17.84 3.59
C SER A 62 -5.19 -18.79 4.00
N THR A 63 -6.43 -18.34 3.79
CA THR A 63 -7.62 -19.17 3.98
C THR A 63 -8.75 -18.74 3.05
N LEU A 64 -9.52 -19.71 2.55
CA LEU A 64 -10.69 -19.54 1.72
C LEU A 64 -11.87 -20.24 2.36
N GLY A 65 -12.93 -19.50 2.64
CA GLY A 65 -14.19 -20.03 3.19
C GLY A 65 -15.15 -20.36 2.05
N ILE A 66 -15.46 -21.63 1.88
CA ILE A 66 -16.25 -22.18 0.78
C ILE A 66 -17.57 -22.70 1.32
N ASP A 67 -18.67 -22.37 0.65
CA ASP A 67 -20.01 -22.89 0.98
C ASP A 67 -20.22 -24.36 0.51
N ASP A 68 -21.41 -24.89 0.76
CA ASP A 68 -21.74 -26.28 0.41
C ASP A 68 -21.79 -26.52 -1.11
N ASP A 69 -22.01 -25.47 -1.91
CA ASP A 69 -21.99 -25.50 -3.36
C ASP A 69 -20.58 -25.38 -3.96
N GLY A 70 -19.56 -25.25 -3.10
CA GLY A 70 -18.16 -25.11 -3.51
C GLY A 70 -17.75 -23.68 -3.89
N VAL A 71 -18.59 -22.67 -3.61
CA VAL A 71 -18.36 -21.28 -4.00
C VAL A 71 -17.64 -20.52 -2.87
N PRO A 72 -16.54 -19.78 -3.17
CA PRO A 72 -15.88 -18.93 -2.19
C PRO A 72 -16.78 -17.80 -1.69
N ARG A 73 -16.85 -17.65 -0.36
CA ARG A 73 -17.66 -16.63 0.33
C ARG A 73 -16.88 -15.75 1.28
N ALA A 74 -15.66 -16.15 1.62
CA ALA A 74 -14.76 -15.35 2.41
C ALA A 74 -13.32 -15.73 2.11
N PHE A 75 -12.41 -14.81 2.28
CA PHE A 75 -10.98 -15.08 2.21
C PHE A 75 -10.23 -14.29 3.26
N GLY A 76 -9.06 -14.75 3.63
CA GLY A 76 -8.13 -14.06 4.51
C GLY A 76 -6.70 -14.41 4.23
N HIS A 77 -5.84 -13.43 4.47
CA HIS A 77 -4.41 -13.53 4.26
C HIS A 77 -3.67 -12.78 5.37
N VAL A 78 -2.49 -13.27 5.77
CA VAL A 78 -1.63 -12.64 6.78
C VAL A 78 -0.20 -12.67 6.31
N GLN A 79 0.40 -11.49 6.15
CA GLN A 79 1.79 -11.36 5.75
C GLN A 79 2.63 -10.72 6.85
N VAL A 80 3.86 -11.21 7.03
CA VAL A 80 4.94 -10.53 7.73
C VAL A 80 6.05 -10.31 6.72
N LEU A 81 6.31 -9.06 6.40
CA LEU A 81 7.33 -8.71 5.41
C LEU A 81 8.73 -8.99 5.99
N PRO A 82 9.64 -9.56 5.21
CA PRO A 82 11.02 -9.69 5.62
C PRO A 82 11.69 -8.31 5.72
N GLY A 83 12.61 -8.16 6.67
CA GLY A 83 13.39 -6.91 6.82
C GLY A 83 12.84 -5.91 7.82
N ASP A 84 11.69 -6.15 8.45
CA ASP A 84 11.20 -5.33 9.56
C ASP A 84 12.16 -5.44 10.76
N VAL A 85 12.74 -4.32 11.20
CA VAL A 85 13.72 -4.29 12.33
C VAL A 85 13.25 -3.48 13.52
N ARG A 86 12.46 -2.41 13.32
CA ARG A 86 11.97 -1.54 14.40
C ARG A 86 10.68 -2.05 14.99
N THR A 87 9.77 -2.47 14.12
CA THR A 87 8.47 -3.04 14.50
C THR A 87 8.14 -4.15 13.53
N VAL A 88 8.09 -5.39 13.99
CA VAL A 88 7.64 -6.50 13.14
C VAL A 88 6.13 -6.41 12.95
N ARG A 89 5.69 -6.32 11.70
CA ARG A 89 4.30 -6.07 11.34
C ARG A 89 3.69 -7.26 10.64
N ALA A 90 2.54 -7.71 11.14
CA ALA A 90 1.69 -8.66 10.45
C ALA A 90 0.53 -7.91 9.80
N PHE A 91 0.52 -7.85 8.48
CA PHE A 91 -0.53 -7.24 7.69
C PHE A 91 -1.63 -8.27 7.44
N CYS A 92 -2.86 -7.93 7.80
CA CYS A 92 -4.04 -8.75 7.58
C CYS A 92 -4.88 -8.15 6.45
N TRP A 93 -5.16 -8.93 5.44
CA TRP A 93 -6.07 -8.59 4.36
C TRP A 93 -7.11 -9.69 4.20
N GLY A 94 -8.36 -9.32 3.87
CA GLY A 94 -9.42 -10.29 3.70
C GLY A 94 -10.78 -9.66 3.52
N GLY A 95 -11.76 -10.47 3.14
CA GLY A 95 -13.10 -10.00 2.89
C GLY A 95 -14.15 -11.09 3.00
N VAL A 96 -15.40 -10.64 3.13
CA VAL A 96 -16.59 -11.50 3.18
C VAL A 96 -17.56 -11.04 2.09
N HIS A 97 -17.98 -11.98 1.26
CA HIS A 97 -18.99 -11.77 0.23
C HIS A 97 -20.19 -11.00 0.79
N PRO A 98 -20.70 -9.94 0.14
CA PRO A 98 -21.74 -9.07 0.69
C PRO A 98 -22.95 -9.81 1.25
N GLN A 99 -23.44 -10.84 0.56
CA GLN A 99 -24.58 -11.65 0.99
C GLN A 99 -24.29 -12.58 2.20
N TRP A 100 -23.04 -12.73 2.60
CA TRP A 100 -22.60 -13.56 3.73
C TRP A 100 -22.22 -12.75 4.97
N ARG A 101 -22.33 -11.43 4.90
CA ARG A 101 -22.10 -10.52 6.02
C ARG A 101 -23.18 -10.67 7.09
N GLY A 102 -22.88 -10.21 8.29
CA GLY A 102 -23.81 -10.29 9.43
C GLY A 102 -23.99 -11.69 10.05
N ARG A 103 -23.29 -12.70 9.55
CA ARG A 103 -23.38 -14.09 10.00
C ARG A 103 -22.22 -14.53 10.91
N GLY A 104 -21.40 -13.60 11.38
CA GLY A 104 -20.22 -13.89 12.22
C GLY A 104 -18.95 -14.25 11.47
N VAL A 105 -19.00 -14.42 10.14
CA VAL A 105 -17.84 -14.83 9.31
C VAL A 105 -16.65 -13.90 9.49
N GLY A 106 -16.86 -12.58 9.39
CA GLY A 106 -15.79 -11.60 9.55
C GLY A 106 -15.13 -11.63 10.93
N ARG A 107 -15.89 -11.93 11.98
CA ARG A 107 -15.35 -12.06 13.34
C ARG A 107 -14.39 -13.26 13.45
N GLU A 108 -14.79 -14.41 12.93
CA GLU A 108 -13.95 -15.62 12.98
C GLU A 108 -12.71 -15.47 12.10
N LEU A 109 -12.86 -14.81 10.95
CA LEU A 109 -11.77 -14.50 10.05
C LEU A 109 -10.74 -13.58 10.72
N LEU A 110 -11.18 -12.46 11.31
CA LEU A 110 -10.30 -11.54 12.03
C LEU A 110 -9.61 -12.19 13.23
N ALA A 111 -10.33 -13.03 13.99
CA ALA A 111 -9.74 -13.78 15.10
C ALA A 111 -8.64 -14.76 14.63
N TRP A 112 -8.82 -15.39 13.47
CA TRP A 112 -7.80 -16.23 12.85
C TRP A 112 -6.60 -15.40 12.40
N GLN A 113 -6.83 -14.27 11.72
CA GLN A 113 -5.78 -13.38 11.27
C GLN A 113 -4.95 -12.83 12.44
N GLU A 114 -5.59 -12.38 13.52
CA GLU A 114 -4.89 -11.91 14.71
C GLU A 114 -4.01 -13.03 15.31
N ARG A 115 -4.56 -14.23 15.47
CA ARG A 115 -3.81 -15.37 16.02
C ARG A 115 -2.60 -15.71 15.14
N LEU A 116 -2.81 -15.87 13.83
CA LEU A 116 -1.73 -16.17 12.90
C LEU A 116 -0.69 -15.05 12.85
N GLY A 117 -1.13 -13.78 12.84
CA GLY A 117 -0.24 -12.63 12.89
C GLY A 117 0.67 -12.64 14.12
N ARG A 118 0.13 -12.96 15.30
CA ARG A 118 0.91 -13.12 16.53
C ARG A 118 1.92 -14.27 16.44
N GLU A 119 1.50 -15.41 15.89
CA GLU A 119 2.39 -16.57 15.69
C GLU A 119 3.54 -16.23 14.72
N LYS A 120 3.25 -15.55 13.61
CA LYS A 120 4.27 -15.13 12.62
C LYS A 120 5.24 -14.10 13.21
N ILE A 121 4.75 -13.12 13.95
CA ILE A 121 5.58 -12.13 14.64
C ILE A 121 6.50 -12.84 15.64
N ALA A 122 5.97 -13.75 16.46
CA ALA A 122 6.77 -14.51 17.42
C ALA A 122 7.84 -15.39 16.74
N ALA A 123 7.50 -15.97 15.57
CA ALA A 123 8.44 -16.78 14.79
C ALA A 123 9.58 -15.94 14.18
N ALA A 124 9.32 -14.69 13.87
CA ALA A 124 10.33 -13.74 13.37
C ALA A 124 11.34 -13.32 14.48
N ARG A 125 11.08 -13.68 15.75
CA ARG A 125 11.92 -13.38 16.91
C ARG A 125 12.37 -11.91 16.98
N PRO A 126 11.42 -10.96 17.00
CA PRO A 126 11.74 -9.54 16.98
C PRO A 126 12.53 -9.14 18.23
N THR A 127 13.46 -8.22 18.07
CA THR A 127 14.12 -7.51 19.19
C THR A 127 13.31 -6.31 19.64
N GLY A 128 12.32 -5.88 18.85
CA GLY A 128 11.40 -4.77 19.08
C GLY A 128 9.94 -5.23 19.20
N PRO A 129 9.00 -4.27 19.26
CA PRO A 129 7.58 -4.57 19.35
C PRO A 129 7.05 -5.26 18.09
N GLY A 130 6.01 -6.08 18.27
CA GLY A 130 5.23 -6.65 17.20
C GLY A 130 3.87 -5.96 17.07
N ARG A 131 3.32 -5.94 15.87
CA ARG A 131 2.01 -5.31 15.61
C ARG A 131 1.23 -6.02 14.53
N VAL A 132 -0.03 -6.35 14.81
CA VAL A 132 -0.98 -6.80 13.80
C VAL A 132 -1.69 -5.58 13.24
N LEU A 133 -1.74 -5.45 11.91
CA LEU A 133 -2.27 -4.30 11.17
C LEU A 133 -3.40 -4.71 10.23
N VAL A 134 -4.40 -3.85 10.13
CA VAL A 134 -5.50 -3.92 9.16
C VAL A 134 -5.71 -2.53 8.58
N ASN A 135 -5.72 -2.40 7.26
CA ASN A 135 -6.11 -1.16 6.58
C ASN A 135 -7.58 -1.24 6.18
N VAL A 136 -8.28 -0.13 6.30
CA VAL A 136 -9.72 -0.01 6.02
C VAL A 136 -9.99 1.33 5.38
N ASP A 137 -10.76 1.37 4.30
CA ASP A 137 -11.25 2.64 3.75
C ASP A 137 -12.21 3.32 4.75
N ASP A 138 -12.07 4.63 4.89
CA ASP A 138 -12.91 5.43 5.79
C ASP A 138 -14.39 5.30 5.37
N GLY A 139 -15.26 5.15 6.37
CA GLY A 139 -16.68 4.95 6.14
C GLY A 139 -17.14 3.49 6.12
N HIS A 140 -16.23 2.52 6.14
CA HIS A 140 -16.57 1.09 6.30
C HIS A 140 -16.93 0.76 7.76
N THR A 141 -17.97 1.42 8.29
CA THR A 141 -18.34 1.40 9.71
C THR A 141 -18.56 0.01 10.28
N ALA A 142 -18.96 -0.97 9.47
CA ALA A 142 -19.14 -2.35 9.93
C ALA A 142 -17.79 -3.00 10.27
N THR A 143 -16.77 -2.78 9.43
CA THR A 143 -15.39 -3.26 9.63
C THR A 143 -14.74 -2.51 10.79
N GLU A 144 -14.89 -1.19 10.87
CA GLU A 144 -14.37 -0.40 11.99
C GLU A 144 -14.92 -0.88 13.33
N ARG A 145 -16.24 -1.09 13.44
CA ARG A 145 -16.87 -1.64 14.65
C ARG A 145 -16.40 -3.06 14.98
N LEU A 146 -16.10 -3.87 13.97
CA LEU A 146 -15.54 -5.21 14.15
C LEU A 146 -14.14 -5.12 14.76
N LEU A 147 -13.29 -4.26 14.23
CA LEU A 147 -11.92 -4.02 14.71
C LEU A 147 -11.92 -3.47 16.13
N ASP A 148 -12.74 -2.46 16.42
CA ASP A 148 -12.87 -1.89 17.77
C ASP A 148 -13.28 -2.94 18.80
N ARG A 149 -14.29 -3.80 18.49
CA ARG A 149 -14.74 -4.90 19.36
C ARG A 149 -13.67 -5.96 19.56
N ALA A 150 -12.79 -6.17 18.57
CA ALA A 150 -11.65 -7.06 18.67
C ALA A 150 -10.45 -6.42 19.40
N GLY A 151 -10.56 -5.17 19.84
CA GLY A 151 -9.52 -4.45 20.58
C GLY A 151 -8.40 -3.87 19.73
N PHE A 152 -8.61 -3.76 18.40
CA PHE A 152 -7.75 -2.96 17.54
C PHE A 152 -8.02 -1.48 17.78
N ARG A 153 -7.00 -0.66 17.58
CA ARG A 153 -7.09 0.81 17.71
C ARG A 153 -6.69 1.46 16.40
N ARG A 154 -7.35 2.55 16.04
CA ARG A 154 -6.92 3.39 14.93
C ARG A 154 -5.59 4.04 15.27
N LEU A 155 -4.58 3.79 14.44
CA LEU A 155 -3.21 4.25 14.62
C LEU A 155 -2.86 5.41 13.71
N ARG A 156 -3.37 5.41 12.47
CA ARG A 156 -3.09 6.43 11.46
C ARG A 156 -4.29 6.66 10.56
N VAL A 157 -4.30 7.85 9.98
CA VAL A 157 -5.20 8.26 8.90
C VAL A 157 -4.34 8.64 7.72
N TYR A 158 -4.61 8.04 6.58
CA TYR A 158 -4.00 8.39 5.32
C TYR A 158 -5.01 9.11 4.45
N LEU A 159 -4.58 10.17 3.77
CA LEU A 159 -5.36 10.83 2.74
C LEU A 159 -4.82 10.42 1.38
N GLU A 160 -5.71 10.10 0.49
CA GLU A 160 -5.44 10.08 -0.94
C GLU A 160 -5.73 11.47 -1.49
N LEU A 161 -4.79 11.99 -2.22
CA LEU A 161 -4.86 13.32 -2.80
C LEU A 161 -4.77 13.21 -4.31
N THR A 162 -5.64 13.95 -5.00
CA THR A 162 -5.69 14.01 -6.45
C THR A 162 -5.51 15.44 -6.95
N ARG A 163 -4.88 15.60 -8.12
CA ARG A 163 -4.72 16.87 -8.81
C ARG A 163 -5.00 16.73 -10.31
N PRO A 164 -5.99 17.44 -10.88
CA PRO A 164 -6.19 17.51 -12.33
C PRO A 164 -4.96 18.09 -13.04
N LEU A 165 -4.66 17.58 -14.24
CA LEU A 165 -3.51 18.01 -15.05
C LEU A 165 -3.89 18.92 -16.23
N ASP A 166 -5.16 19.25 -16.38
CA ASP A 166 -5.67 20.27 -17.31
C ASP A 166 -5.39 21.72 -16.85
N VAL A 167 -4.92 21.89 -15.60
CA VAL A 167 -4.49 23.17 -15.03
C VAL A 167 -2.97 23.33 -15.08
N ASP A 168 -2.50 24.58 -15.04
CA ASP A 168 -1.07 24.88 -15.14
C ASP A 168 -0.26 24.18 -14.04
N VAL A 169 0.81 23.52 -14.46
CA VAL A 169 1.82 22.94 -13.57
C VAL A 169 2.79 24.03 -13.15
N PRO A 170 2.98 24.28 -11.86
CA PRO A 170 3.93 25.28 -11.40
C PRO A 170 5.33 25.06 -11.95
N ALA A 171 6.04 26.15 -12.26
CA ALA A 171 7.44 26.12 -12.62
C ALA A 171 8.28 26.27 -11.34
N PRO A 172 8.80 25.17 -10.77
CA PRO A 172 9.55 25.24 -9.53
C PRO A 172 10.94 25.86 -9.76
N SER A 173 11.40 26.59 -8.76
CA SER A 173 12.79 27.02 -8.68
C SER A 173 13.55 26.02 -7.80
N LEU A 174 14.53 25.37 -8.38
CA LEU A 174 15.54 24.62 -7.62
C LEU A 174 16.66 25.57 -7.18
N ARG A 175 17.22 25.32 -6.00
CA ARG A 175 18.46 25.98 -5.57
C ARG A 175 19.55 25.75 -6.60
N GLU A 176 20.39 26.77 -6.84
CA GLU A 176 21.55 26.69 -7.74
C GLU A 176 22.45 25.50 -7.37
N GLY A 177 22.97 24.82 -8.39
CA GLY A 177 23.79 23.61 -8.26
C GLY A 177 22.98 22.31 -8.24
N LEU A 178 21.68 22.33 -7.96
CA LEU A 178 20.84 21.13 -8.02
C LEU A 178 20.36 20.86 -9.45
N ARG A 179 20.39 19.58 -9.84
CA ARG A 179 19.93 19.12 -11.16
C ARG A 179 18.78 18.14 -11.04
N LEU A 180 17.69 18.42 -11.74
CA LEU A 180 16.58 17.48 -11.91
C LEU A 180 16.87 16.60 -13.13
N VAL A 181 16.82 15.29 -12.94
CA VAL A 181 17.05 14.30 -13.99
C VAL A 181 15.96 13.23 -13.97
N PRO A 182 15.64 12.58 -15.11
CA PRO A 182 14.79 11.40 -15.11
C PRO A 182 15.40 10.28 -14.25
N TYR A 183 14.54 9.41 -13.71
CA TYR A 183 15.03 8.21 -13.05
C TYR A 183 15.63 7.25 -14.07
N GLU A 184 16.79 6.70 -13.75
CA GLU A 184 17.46 5.65 -14.50
C GLU A 184 17.80 4.48 -13.57
N PRO A 185 17.80 3.23 -14.05
CA PRO A 185 18.15 2.06 -13.23
C PRO A 185 19.53 2.14 -12.57
N SER A 186 20.48 2.86 -13.19
CA SER A 186 21.80 3.14 -12.64
C SER A 186 21.75 3.93 -11.31
N LEU A 187 20.69 4.68 -11.07
CA LEU A 187 20.49 5.48 -9.85
C LEU A 187 19.76 4.68 -8.75
N SER A 188 19.25 3.46 -9.04
CA SER A 188 18.39 2.70 -8.13
C SER A 188 18.98 2.55 -6.74
N GLU A 189 20.24 2.12 -6.63
CA GLU A 189 20.89 1.92 -5.33
C GLU A 189 21.08 3.24 -4.56
N ALA A 190 21.48 4.32 -5.24
CA ALA A 190 21.63 5.63 -4.61
C ALA A 190 20.28 6.17 -4.13
N VAL A 191 19.18 5.95 -4.89
CA VAL A 191 17.82 6.31 -4.52
C VAL A 191 17.34 5.48 -3.33
N ARG A 192 17.62 4.17 -3.30
CA ARG A 192 17.31 3.30 -2.16
C ARG A 192 17.96 3.80 -0.85
N LEU A 193 19.23 4.14 -0.91
CA LEU A 193 19.96 4.68 0.26
C LEU A 193 19.38 6.03 0.70
N ALA A 194 19.07 6.91 -0.25
CA ALA A 194 18.40 8.18 0.02
C ALA A 194 17.00 7.98 0.62
N HIS A 195 16.25 6.94 0.18
CA HIS A 195 14.96 6.56 0.76
C HIS A 195 15.12 6.17 2.23
N ASN A 196 16.02 5.25 2.55
CA ASN A 196 16.24 4.79 3.91
C ASN A 196 16.61 5.95 4.87
N GLU A 197 17.37 6.94 4.38
CA GLU A 197 17.69 8.14 5.15
C GLU A 197 16.46 9.08 5.30
N ALA A 198 15.78 9.38 4.18
CA ALA A 198 14.68 10.34 4.17
C ALA A 198 13.48 9.89 5.01
N PHE A 199 13.24 8.57 5.08
CA PHE A 199 12.14 7.94 5.81
C PHE A 199 12.53 7.36 7.17
N ALA A 200 13.75 7.62 7.64
CA ALA A 200 14.23 7.09 8.91
C ALA A 200 13.32 7.42 10.11
N ASP A 201 12.66 8.58 10.08
CA ASP A 201 11.74 9.03 11.14
C ASP A 201 10.26 8.90 10.78
N HIS A 202 9.95 8.32 9.60
CA HIS A 202 8.56 8.17 9.17
C HIS A 202 7.93 6.98 9.90
N TRP A 203 6.72 7.20 10.45
CA TRP A 203 5.99 6.13 11.13
C TRP A 203 5.72 4.95 10.18
N GLY A 204 5.94 3.73 10.67
CA GLY A 204 5.72 2.52 9.88
C GLY A 204 6.73 2.29 8.76
N SER A 205 7.72 3.16 8.59
CA SER A 205 8.79 2.91 7.62
C SER A 205 9.88 2.03 8.21
N GLU A 206 10.30 1.04 7.45
CA GLU A 206 11.43 0.18 7.74
C GLU A 206 12.51 0.35 6.66
N PRO A 207 13.80 0.19 7.00
CA PRO A 207 14.85 0.23 5.99
C PRO A 207 14.64 -0.85 4.93
N ARG A 208 14.69 -0.48 3.66
CA ARG A 208 14.59 -1.43 2.55
C ARG A 208 15.96 -1.94 2.16
N ASP A 209 16.17 -3.25 2.19
CA ASP A 209 17.30 -3.88 1.53
C ASP A 209 17.11 -3.87 0.00
N ARG A 210 18.10 -4.38 -0.74
CA ARG A 210 18.07 -4.35 -2.20
C ARG A 210 16.91 -5.18 -2.76
N GLU A 211 16.66 -6.36 -2.22
CA GLU A 211 15.62 -7.26 -2.69
C GLU A 211 14.23 -6.63 -2.49
N ASN A 212 13.97 -6.10 -1.28
CA ASN A 212 12.71 -5.43 -0.98
C ASN A 212 12.53 -4.16 -1.82
N TRP A 213 13.61 -3.40 -2.07
CA TRP A 213 13.58 -2.22 -2.90
C TRP A 213 13.19 -2.55 -4.35
N GLU A 214 13.87 -3.53 -4.95
CA GLU A 214 13.57 -3.98 -6.31
C GLU A 214 12.11 -4.46 -6.40
N ARG A 215 11.68 -5.33 -5.52
CA ARG A 215 10.34 -5.92 -5.57
C ARG A 215 9.22 -4.92 -5.30
N GLN A 216 9.38 -4.06 -4.29
CA GLN A 216 8.28 -3.20 -3.79
C GLN A 216 8.31 -1.78 -4.36
N SER A 217 9.34 -1.41 -5.13
CA SER A 217 9.49 -0.03 -5.58
C SER A 217 9.71 0.08 -7.09
N VAL A 218 10.84 -0.43 -7.60
CA VAL A 218 11.28 -0.15 -8.97
C VAL A 218 11.17 -1.34 -9.93
N GLY A 219 10.99 -2.55 -9.42
CA GLY A 219 10.83 -3.75 -10.25
C GLY A 219 9.37 -4.18 -10.45
N GLY A 220 8.40 -3.48 -9.83
CA GLY A 220 6.98 -3.78 -9.96
C GLY A 220 6.43 -3.48 -11.37
N ARG A 221 5.42 -4.24 -11.80
CA ARG A 221 4.77 -4.10 -13.12
C ARG A 221 4.16 -2.72 -13.36
N TYR A 222 3.75 -2.05 -12.31
CA TYR A 222 3.09 -0.74 -12.35
C TYR A 222 4.06 0.43 -12.37
N PHE A 223 5.31 0.24 -11.96
CA PHE A 223 6.32 1.29 -11.94
C PHE A 223 6.55 1.89 -13.33
N ARG A 224 6.62 3.22 -13.39
CA ARG A 224 6.84 3.99 -14.63
C ARG A 224 8.09 4.86 -14.48
N PRO A 225 9.26 4.39 -14.93
CA PRO A 225 10.50 5.18 -14.86
C PRO A 225 10.40 6.51 -15.62
N THR A 226 9.61 6.58 -16.69
CA THR A 226 9.38 7.81 -17.48
C THR A 226 8.64 8.90 -16.70
N TRP A 227 7.89 8.55 -15.64
CA TRP A 227 7.20 9.47 -14.76
C TRP A 227 7.93 9.71 -13.44
N SER A 228 9.12 9.15 -13.31
CA SER A 228 9.91 9.14 -12.09
C SER A 228 11.15 10.01 -12.25
N PHE A 229 11.50 10.76 -11.21
CA PHE A 229 12.56 11.76 -11.29
C PHE A 229 13.45 11.76 -10.05
N VAL A 230 14.69 12.23 -10.22
CA VAL A 230 15.69 12.38 -9.18
C VAL A 230 16.26 13.78 -9.21
N VAL A 231 16.50 14.39 -8.05
CA VAL A 231 17.29 15.61 -7.93
C VAL A 231 18.66 15.26 -7.38
N LEU A 232 19.69 15.69 -8.08
CA LEU A 232 21.09 15.47 -7.75
C LEU A 232 21.78 16.77 -7.31
N ASP A 233 22.67 16.66 -6.32
CA ASP A 233 23.68 17.65 -5.93
C ASP A 233 25.06 17.03 -6.22
N GLY A 234 25.70 17.44 -7.33
CA GLY A 234 26.81 16.66 -7.88
C GLY A 234 26.37 15.24 -8.25
N GLU A 235 26.90 14.24 -7.55
CA GLU A 235 26.55 12.82 -7.69
C GLU A 235 25.61 12.33 -6.58
N GLU A 236 25.34 13.14 -5.56
CA GLU A 236 24.47 12.75 -4.45
C GLU A 236 22.99 12.93 -4.78
N VAL A 237 22.18 11.95 -4.41
CA VAL A 237 20.72 12.05 -4.48
C VAL A 237 20.21 12.97 -3.37
N ALA A 238 19.71 14.14 -3.75
CA ALA A 238 19.08 15.10 -2.85
C ALA A 238 17.62 14.75 -2.55
N GLY A 239 16.92 14.20 -3.56
CA GLY A 239 15.55 13.74 -3.45
C GLY A 239 15.10 12.98 -4.70
N TYR A 240 13.95 12.34 -4.64
CA TYR A 240 13.41 11.52 -5.73
C TYR A 240 11.88 11.43 -5.63
N SER A 241 11.23 11.16 -6.77
CA SER A 241 9.84 10.72 -6.88
C SER A 241 9.79 9.45 -7.72
N LEU A 242 9.09 8.42 -7.23
CA LEU A 242 8.81 7.19 -7.98
C LEU A 242 7.30 7.11 -8.20
N THR A 243 6.89 6.85 -9.44
CA THR A 243 5.50 6.93 -9.86
C THR A 243 5.10 5.66 -10.60
N SER A 244 3.89 5.19 -10.36
CA SER A 244 3.28 4.00 -10.96
C SER A 244 1.99 4.34 -11.71
N ALA A 245 1.53 3.40 -12.55
CA ALA A 245 0.23 3.42 -13.22
C ALA A 245 -0.59 2.22 -12.77
N TYR A 246 -1.57 2.42 -11.93
CA TYR A 246 -2.54 1.40 -11.51
C TYR A 246 -3.76 1.46 -12.45
N GLU A 247 -3.56 1.02 -13.69
CA GLU A 247 -4.55 1.16 -14.77
C GLU A 247 -5.87 0.44 -14.47
N GLN A 248 -5.83 -0.61 -13.65
CA GLN A 248 -7.01 -1.34 -13.20
C GLN A 248 -7.99 -0.48 -12.40
N ASP A 249 -7.51 0.61 -11.77
CA ASP A 249 -8.34 1.50 -10.95
C ASP A 249 -9.05 2.57 -11.79
N TRP A 250 -8.53 2.90 -12.99
CA TRP A 250 -8.99 4.02 -13.80
C TRP A 250 -10.47 3.94 -14.19
N ALA A 251 -10.94 2.74 -14.55
CA ALA A 251 -12.34 2.56 -14.91
C ALA A 251 -13.29 2.82 -13.73
N ALA A 252 -12.91 2.41 -12.53
CA ALA A 252 -13.70 2.59 -11.32
C ALA A 252 -13.67 4.05 -10.83
N GLN A 253 -12.53 4.70 -10.91
CA GLN A 253 -12.39 6.11 -10.50
C GLN A 253 -12.86 7.12 -11.55
N GLY A 254 -13.01 6.69 -12.82
CA GLY A 254 -13.56 7.50 -13.92
C GLY A 254 -12.56 8.45 -14.58
N TYR A 255 -11.25 8.28 -14.34
CA TYR A 255 -10.15 9.04 -14.94
C TYR A 255 -8.85 8.24 -14.93
N SER A 256 -7.92 8.60 -15.80
CA SER A 256 -6.55 8.08 -15.77
C SER A 256 -5.70 8.86 -14.77
N ALA A 257 -4.87 8.17 -13.99
CA ALA A 257 -4.00 8.80 -13.01
C ALA A 257 -2.62 8.14 -12.95
N GLY A 258 -1.59 8.97 -12.69
CA GLY A 258 -0.29 8.50 -12.24
C GLY A 258 -0.18 8.65 -10.73
N TRP A 259 0.17 7.57 -10.05
CA TRP A 259 0.29 7.52 -8.59
C TRP A 259 1.74 7.69 -8.15
N THR A 260 2.05 8.75 -7.41
CA THR A 260 3.37 8.92 -6.80
C THR A 260 3.46 8.07 -5.54
N ASP A 261 4.06 6.88 -5.67
CA ASP A 261 4.23 5.93 -4.56
C ASP A 261 5.19 6.45 -3.50
N LEU A 262 6.29 7.05 -3.95
CA LEU A 262 7.35 7.51 -3.07
C LEU A 262 7.84 8.89 -3.48
N LEU A 263 7.79 9.83 -2.53
CA LEU A 263 8.46 11.12 -2.64
C LEU A 263 9.38 11.30 -1.43
N GLY A 264 10.67 11.33 -1.66
CA GLY A 264 11.68 11.50 -0.61
C GLY A 264 12.58 12.68 -0.85
N VAL A 265 12.81 13.48 0.20
CA VAL A 265 13.83 14.55 0.21
C VAL A 265 14.70 14.37 1.44
N ARG A 266 15.99 14.16 1.25
CA ARG A 266 16.98 14.03 2.33
C ARG A 266 17.08 15.32 3.12
N ARG A 267 17.36 15.23 4.42
CA ARG A 267 17.31 16.36 5.37
C ARG A 267 18.11 17.61 4.92
N PRO A 268 19.37 17.49 4.42
CA PRO A 268 20.15 18.65 4.01
C PRO A 268 19.54 19.50 2.88
N TRP A 269 18.68 18.86 2.06
CA TRP A 269 18.07 19.51 0.89
C TRP A 269 16.58 19.85 1.08
N ARG A 270 16.04 19.66 2.27
CA ARG A 270 14.66 20.10 2.59
C ARG A 270 14.57 21.62 2.49
N ARG A 271 13.41 22.12 2.07
CA ARG A 271 13.12 23.56 1.85
C ARG A 271 13.98 24.22 0.73
N ALA A 272 14.65 23.43 -0.11
CA ALA A 272 15.41 23.88 -1.29
C ALA A 272 14.62 23.74 -2.61
N GLY A 273 13.28 23.61 -2.55
CA GLY A 273 12.43 23.45 -3.74
C GLY A 273 12.41 22.02 -4.33
N VAL A 274 13.17 21.07 -3.76
CA VAL A 274 13.35 19.72 -4.32
C VAL A 274 12.01 18.97 -4.47
N GLY A 275 11.19 18.89 -3.43
CA GLY A 275 9.91 18.19 -3.50
C GLY A 275 8.95 18.80 -4.54
N THR A 276 8.88 20.14 -4.59
CA THR A 276 8.08 20.85 -5.60
C THR A 276 8.57 20.58 -7.02
N ALA A 277 9.89 20.55 -7.23
CA ALA A 277 10.48 20.29 -8.55
C ALA A 277 10.19 18.87 -9.02
N LEU A 278 10.33 17.89 -8.14
CA LEU A 278 10.04 16.48 -8.42
C LEU A 278 8.57 16.29 -8.83
N LEU A 279 7.64 16.77 -8.02
CA LEU A 279 6.21 16.65 -8.32
C LEU A 279 5.81 17.41 -9.59
N ALA A 280 6.38 18.59 -9.82
CA ALA A 280 6.11 19.33 -11.05
C ALA A 280 6.67 18.63 -12.30
N ALA A 281 7.80 17.94 -12.20
CA ALA A 281 8.32 17.12 -13.29
C ALA A 281 7.42 15.91 -13.57
N THR A 282 7.04 15.19 -12.52
CA THR A 282 6.07 14.08 -12.61
C THR A 282 4.76 14.54 -13.27
N MET A 283 4.16 15.64 -12.82
CA MET A 283 2.93 16.19 -13.41
C MET A 283 3.07 16.52 -14.89
N ARG A 284 4.23 17.06 -15.33
CA ARG A 284 4.46 17.35 -16.75
C ARG A 284 4.58 16.09 -17.57
N ALA A 285 5.35 15.11 -17.09
CA ALA A 285 5.49 13.83 -17.77
C ALA A 285 4.14 13.11 -17.91
N LEU A 286 3.34 13.09 -16.85
CA LEU A 286 1.98 12.52 -16.87
C LEU A 286 1.10 13.23 -17.91
N ARG A 287 1.12 14.57 -17.92
CA ARG A 287 0.33 15.36 -18.89
C ARG A 287 0.78 15.16 -20.33
N GLU A 288 2.08 15.03 -20.57
CA GLU A 288 2.65 14.74 -21.88
C GLU A 288 2.21 13.37 -22.41
N ASP A 289 2.04 12.40 -21.52
CA ASP A 289 1.52 11.05 -21.84
C ASP A 289 -0.02 10.98 -21.85
N GLY A 290 -0.71 12.13 -21.70
CA GLY A 290 -2.17 12.21 -21.79
C GLY A 290 -2.92 11.72 -20.54
N ILE A 291 -2.23 11.56 -19.42
CA ILE A 291 -2.82 11.21 -18.12
C ILE A 291 -3.57 12.42 -17.55
N GLU A 292 -4.77 12.18 -17.02
CA GLU A 292 -5.68 13.24 -16.60
C GLU A 292 -5.36 13.78 -15.20
N ARG A 293 -4.80 12.93 -14.30
CA ARG A 293 -4.55 13.32 -12.90
C ARG A 293 -3.22 12.82 -12.38
N ALA A 294 -2.69 13.53 -11.39
CA ALA A 294 -1.60 13.11 -10.54
C ALA A 294 -2.16 12.82 -9.14
N ASP A 295 -1.92 11.61 -8.65
CA ASP A 295 -2.42 11.14 -7.38
C ASP A 295 -1.28 10.72 -6.44
N LEU A 296 -1.52 10.76 -5.15
CA LEU A 296 -0.58 10.31 -4.11
C LEU A 296 -1.27 10.08 -2.77
N GLY A 297 -0.60 9.33 -1.88
CA GLY A 297 -1.02 9.13 -0.51
C GLY A 297 -0.19 9.95 0.48
N VAL A 298 -0.80 10.38 1.62
CA VAL A 298 -0.10 11.07 2.69
C VAL A 298 -0.62 10.67 4.07
N ASP A 299 0.30 10.40 5.00
CA ASP A 299 -0.03 10.28 6.42
C ASP A 299 -0.34 11.68 6.99
N VAL A 300 -1.53 11.85 7.57
CA VAL A 300 -1.97 13.13 8.16
C VAL A 300 -1.05 13.59 9.29
N GLU A 301 -0.46 12.66 10.01
CA GLU A 301 0.46 12.93 11.12
C GLU A 301 1.94 13.02 10.66
N ASN A 302 2.21 13.16 9.36
CA ASN A 302 3.57 13.27 8.84
C ASN A 302 4.30 14.49 9.43
N PRO A 303 5.41 14.29 10.16
CA PRO A 303 6.11 15.38 10.85
C PRO A 303 6.73 16.41 9.91
N ASN A 304 6.89 16.09 8.65
CA ASN A 304 7.48 16.97 7.63
C ASN A 304 6.46 17.91 7.00
N ARG A 305 5.19 17.90 7.44
CA ARG A 305 4.11 18.73 6.87
C ARG A 305 3.96 18.56 5.36
N ALA A 306 4.07 17.32 4.88
CA ALA A 306 3.99 17.01 3.45
C ALA A 306 2.63 17.44 2.83
N LEU A 307 1.57 17.42 3.63
CA LEU A 307 0.23 17.86 3.21
C LEU A 307 0.24 19.34 2.76
N ASP A 308 1.02 20.22 3.41
CA ASP A 308 1.11 21.63 3.01
C ASP A 308 1.76 21.78 1.62
N LEU A 309 2.78 20.95 1.32
CA LEU A 309 3.40 20.92 0.01
C LEU A 309 2.38 20.51 -1.07
N TYR A 310 1.65 19.44 -0.84
CA TYR A 310 0.69 18.91 -1.81
C TYR A 310 -0.47 19.88 -2.04
N THR A 311 -1.08 20.40 -0.98
CA THR A 311 -2.16 21.39 -1.09
C THR A 311 -1.71 22.68 -1.77
N GLY A 312 -0.46 23.13 -1.49
CA GLY A 312 0.17 24.27 -2.17
C GLY A 312 0.37 24.04 -3.67
N LEU A 313 0.54 22.78 -4.10
CA LEU A 313 0.63 22.38 -5.52
C LEU A 313 -0.75 22.11 -6.15
N GLY A 314 -1.84 22.31 -5.43
CA GLY A 314 -3.19 22.15 -5.96
C GLY A 314 -3.81 20.78 -5.80
N TYR A 315 -3.16 19.86 -5.11
CA TYR A 315 -3.79 18.59 -4.75
C TYR A 315 -4.99 18.81 -3.80
N ARG A 316 -5.98 17.96 -3.92
CA ARG A 316 -7.19 17.95 -3.07
C ARG A 316 -7.43 16.53 -2.58
N GLU A 317 -8.01 16.42 -1.41
CA GLU A 317 -8.45 15.14 -0.87
C GLU A 317 -9.49 14.48 -1.78
N SER A 318 -9.30 13.20 -2.07
CA SER A 318 -10.23 12.35 -2.81
C SER A 318 -10.81 11.25 -1.93
N ARG A 319 -9.98 10.57 -1.16
CA ARG A 319 -10.36 9.45 -0.28
C ARG A 319 -9.55 9.46 1.02
N ARG A 320 -9.97 8.61 1.95
CA ARG A 320 -9.23 8.34 3.21
C ARG A 320 -9.14 6.85 3.45
N SER A 321 -8.03 6.45 4.06
CA SER A 321 -7.91 5.12 4.65
C SER A 321 -7.39 5.20 6.08
N LEU A 322 -7.72 4.18 6.85
CA LEU A 322 -7.47 4.07 8.28
C LEU A 322 -6.58 2.86 8.53
N ALA A 323 -5.45 3.04 9.21
CA ALA A 323 -4.67 1.94 9.70
C ALA A 323 -5.10 1.62 11.15
N TYR A 324 -5.64 0.43 11.33
CA TYR A 324 -5.91 -0.13 12.65
C TYR A 324 -4.79 -1.08 13.06
N GLY A 325 -4.47 -1.10 14.34
CA GLY A 325 -3.44 -2.02 14.83
C GLY A 325 -3.65 -2.47 16.26
N LYS A 326 -2.98 -3.58 16.57
CA LYS A 326 -2.95 -4.19 17.89
C LYS A 326 -1.54 -4.66 18.18
N ASP A 327 -0.95 -4.12 19.24
CA ASP A 327 0.40 -4.51 19.68
C ASP A 327 0.39 -5.94 20.27
N VAL A 328 1.49 -6.66 20.10
CA VAL A 328 1.67 -8.05 20.50
C VAL A 328 3.01 -8.27 21.20
#